data_7896c2c352126b077882ab6f018edef4
#
_entry.id   7896c2c352126b077882ab6f018edef4
#
_cell.length_a   1.000
_cell.length_b   1.000
_cell.length_c   1.000
_cell.angle_alpha   90.00
_cell.angle_beta   90.00
_cell.angle_gamma   90.00
#
_symmetry.space_group_name_H-M   'P 1'
#
loop_
_entity.id
_entity.type
_entity.pdbx_description
1 polymer ?
#
loop_
_entity_poly.entity_id
_entity_poly.type
_entity_poly.pdbx_seq_one_letter_code
_entity_poly.pdbx_strand_id
1 'polypeptide(L)'
;SAVIRASSSFPGVFEPKIFDGRILVDGGVRVNTPVTVLRKMGATKVISVGFDRNKRYTDKSLNVISISLKAFDIMSHQVNEEELSKSDYIIRPQIPGNISLLDCSKTNYLVKLGYNEAKKVIDKIKEIAS
;
A
#
# COMPACT_ATOMS: atom_id res chain seq x y z
N SER A 1 9.54 -9.54 -12.98
CA SER A 1 8.78 -9.26 -14.19
C SER A 1 8.66 -7.76 -14.43
N ALA A 2 8.50 -7.33 -15.68
CA ALA A 2 8.42 -5.92 -16.07
C ALA A 2 7.24 -5.20 -15.38
N VAL A 3 6.13 -5.91 -15.20
CA VAL A 3 4.91 -5.38 -14.56
C VAL A 3 5.13 -5.08 -13.08
N ILE A 4 5.79 -5.97 -12.34
CA ILE A 4 6.12 -5.71 -10.92
C ILE A 4 7.03 -4.48 -10.79
N ARG A 5 8.03 -4.37 -11.66
CA ARG A 5 8.92 -3.20 -11.68
C ARG A 5 8.15 -1.91 -11.99
N ALA A 6 7.22 -1.93 -12.95
CA ALA A 6 6.36 -0.79 -13.25
C ALA A 6 5.49 -0.42 -12.04
N SER A 7 4.86 -1.40 -11.38
CA SER A 7 4.03 -1.20 -10.20
C SER A 7 4.79 -0.68 -8.97
N SER A 8 6.11 -0.74 -8.98
CA SER A 8 6.98 -0.22 -7.91
C SER A 8 7.77 1.02 -8.33
N SER A 9 7.49 1.58 -9.51
CA SER A 9 8.18 2.78 -10.03
C SER A 9 7.55 4.05 -9.47
N PHE A 10 7.83 4.33 -8.20
CA PHE A 10 7.30 5.51 -7.51
C PHE A 10 7.85 6.80 -8.14
N PRO A 11 6.98 7.74 -8.59
CA PRO A 11 7.40 8.97 -9.26
C PRO A 11 8.31 9.83 -8.39
N GLY A 12 9.39 10.33 -8.99
CA GLY A 12 10.41 11.15 -8.31
C GLY A 12 11.45 10.35 -7.52
N VAL A 13 11.28 9.01 -7.38
CA VAL A 13 12.24 8.12 -6.70
C VAL A 13 12.83 7.10 -7.67
N PHE A 14 11.98 6.50 -8.52
CA PHE A 14 12.39 5.50 -9.48
C PHE A 14 12.02 5.91 -10.91
N GLU A 15 12.80 5.43 -11.88
CA GLU A 15 12.50 5.63 -13.29
C GLU A 15 11.20 4.92 -13.68
N PRO A 16 10.32 5.59 -14.45
CA PRO A 16 9.13 4.97 -14.99
C PRO A 16 9.48 3.84 -15.94
N LYS A 17 8.59 2.87 -16.08
CA LYS A 17 8.78 1.76 -17.01
C LYS A 17 8.01 2.03 -18.31
N ILE A 18 8.71 1.98 -19.45
CA ILE A 18 8.04 1.97 -20.76
C ILE A 18 7.62 0.53 -21.06
N PHE A 19 6.34 0.34 -21.31
CA PHE A 19 5.76 -0.95 -21.67
C PHE A 19 4.64 -0.73 -22.68
N ASP A 20 4.73 -1.39 -23.84
CA ASP A 20 3.77 -1.28 -24.95
C ASP A 20 3.47 0.18 -25.35
N GLY A 21 4.53 0.99 -25.51
CA GLY A 21 4.45 2.40 -25.87
C GLY A 21 3.87 3.32 -24.79
N ARG A 22 3.56 2.80 -23.60
CA ARG A 22 3.02 3.55 -22.46
C ARG A 22 4.07 3.76 -21.39
N ILE A 23 4.06 4.93 -20.76
CA ILE A 23 4.87 5.23 -19.58
C ILE A 23 4.08 4.78 -18.35
N LEU A 24 4.59 3.76 -17.66
CA LEU A 24 3.99 3.20 -16.46
C LEU A 24 4.75 3.67 -15.22
N VAL A 25 4.00 4.02 -14.20
CA VAL A 25 4.47 4.37 -12.86
C VAL A 25 3.77 3.52 -11.81
N ASP A 26 4.15 3.67 -10.54
CA ASP A 26 3.52 2.98 -9.40
C ASP A 26 2.00 3.18 -9.39
N GLY A 27 1.27 2.09 -9.27
CA GLY A 27 -0.19 2.12 -9.21
C GLY A 27 -0.75 2.87 -8.00
N GLY A 28 0.03 2.98 -6.93
CA GLY A 28 -0.31 3.76 -5.74
C GLY A 28 -0.52 5.25 -6.00
N VAL A 29 -0.05 5.77 -7.13
CA VAL A 29 -0.36 7.14 -7.59
C VAL A 29 -1.86 7.36 -7.76
N ARG A 30 -2.58 6.34 -8.17
CA ARG A 30 -4.03 6.41 -8.38
C ARG A 30 -4.81 5.71 -7.27
N VAL A 31 -4.47 4.47 -6.99
CA VAL A 31 -5.14 3.62 -6.00
C VAL A 31 -4.15 2.59 -5.47
N ASN A 32 -3.85 2.67 -4.19
CA ASN A 32 -2.90 1.77 -3.56
C ASN A 32 -3.49 0.36 -3.35
N THR A 33 -4.78 0.30 -2.98
CA THR A 33 -5.50 -0.96 -2.75
C THR A 33 -6.74 -1.02 -3.67
N PRO A 34 -6.63 -1.59 -4.89
CA PRO A 34 -7.64 -1.45 -5.95
C PRO A 34 -8.84 -2.41 -5.79
N VAL A 35 -9.60 -2.33 -4.71
CA VAL A 35 -10.75 -3.20 -4.41
C VAL A 35 -11.84 -3.09 -5.48
N THR A 36 -12.17 -1.86 -5.88
CA THR A 36 -13.17 -1.62 -6.95
C THR A 36 -12.77 -2.29 -8.27
N VAL A 37 -11.48 -2.34 -8.59
CA VAL A 37 -10.99 -3.02 -9.81
C VAL A 37 -11.19 -4.53 -9.70
N LEU A 38 -10.84 -5.14 -8.55
CA LEU A 38 -11.04 -6.56 -8.30
C LEU A 38 -12.52 -6.94 -8.39
N ARG A 39 -13.42 -6.13 -7.83
CA ARG A 39 -14.88 -6.34 -7.94
C ARG A 39 -15.35 -6.32 -9.41
N LYS A 40 -14.89 -5.36 -10.19
CA LYS A 40 -15.17 -5.29 -11.64
C LYS A 40 -14.62 -6.47 -12.43
N MET A 41 -13.55 -7.10 -11.96
CA MET A 41 -12.98 -8.33 -12.53
C MET A 41 -13.73 -9.60 -12.10
N GLY A 42 -14.79 -9.47 -11.27
CA GLY A 42 -15.63 -10.59 -10.85
C GLY A 42 -15.29 -11.17 -9.48
N ALA A 43 -14.41 -10.54 -8.70
CA ALA A 43 -14.13 -11.01 -7.34
C ALA A 43 -15.37 -10.84 -6.45
N THR A 44 -15.88 -11.96 -5.93
CA THR A 44 -17.03 -11.99 -5.00
C THR A 44 -16.62 -11.73 -3.57
N LYS A 45 -15.38 -12.06 -3.21
CA LYS A 45 -14.78 -11.81 -1.89
C LYS A 45 -13.44 -11.11 -2.06
N VAL A 46 -13.19 -10.06 -1.29
CA VAL A 46 -11.96 -9.30 -1.32
C VAL A 46 -11.43 -9.10 0.09
N ILE A 47 -10.23 -9.59 0.34
CA ILE A 47 -9.49 -9.38 1.58
C ILE A 47 -8.35 -8.42 1.27
N SER A 48 -8.30 -7.32 2.00
CA SER A 48 -7.29 -6.29 1.79
C SER A 48 -6.32 -6.20 2.96
N VAL A 49 -5.11 -5.73 2.67
CA VAL A 49 -4.13 -5.36 3.68
C VAL A 49 -3.97 -3.84 3.66
N GLY A 50 -4.38 -3.19 4.72
CA GLY A 50 -4.24 -1.75 4.90
C GLY A 50 -3.19 -1.43 5.95
N PHE A 51 -2.55 -0.28 5.84
CA PHE A 51 -1.57 0.18 6.83
C PHE A 51 -2.08 1.45 7.49
N ASP A 52 -2.25 1.42 8.81
CA ASP A 52 -2.54 2.62 9.59
C ASP A 52 -1.27 3.47 9.68
N ARG A 53 -1.30 4.60 9.00
CA ARG A 53 -0.22 5.57 9.06
C ARG A 53 -0.45 6.56 10.20
N ASN A 54 -0.28 6.11 11.44
CA ASN A 54 -0.20 6.99 12.60
C ASN A 54 1.16 7.76 12.63
N LYS A 55 1.61 8.21 11.46
CA LYS A 55 2.83 9.01 11.38
C LYS A 55 2.50 10.46 11.73
N ARG A 56 2.80 10.83 12.96
CA ARG A 56 3.17 12.22 13.23
C ARG A 56 4.43 12.47 12.41
N TYR A 57 4.31 13.26 11.35
CA TYR A 57 5.46 13.69 10.56
C TYR A 57 6.41 14.52 11.43
N THR A 58 7.32 13.86 12.10
CA THR A 58 8.35 14.49 12.93
C THR A 58 9.58 14.89 12.13
N ASP A 59 9.59 14.57 10.84
CA ASP A 59 10.71 14.87 9.96
C ASP A 59 10.81 16.39 9.73
N LYS A 60 11.89 16.97 10.21
CA LYS A 60 12.19 18.41 10.13
C LYS A 60 12.71 18.84 8.75
N SER A 61 12.88 17.92 7.80
CA SER A 61 13.34 18.28 6.46
C SER A 61 12.22 18.96 5.67
N LEU A 62 12.39 20.26 5.42
CA LEU A 62 11.47 21.11 4.66
C LEU A 62 11.91 21.28 3.20
N ASN A 63 12.56 20.27 2.60
CA ASN A 63 12.89 20.34 1.18
C ASN A 63 11.67 20.01 0.31
N VAL A 64 11.69 20.50 -0.94
CA VAL A 64 10.56 20.36 -1.88
C VAL A 64 10.15 18.90 -2.07
N ILE A 65 11.11 17.98 -2.16
CA ILE A 65 10.86 16.56 -2.36
C ILE A 65 10.10 15.97 -1.15
N SER A 66 10.54 16.25 0.07
CA SER A 66 9.88 15.74 1.27
C SER A 66 8.47 16.30 1.45
N ILE A 67 8.24 17.56 1.08
CA ILE A 67 6.93 18.19 1.11
C ILE A 67 6.02 17.55 0.06
N SER A 68 6.50 17.35 -1.16
CA SER A 68 5.74 16.70 -2.24
C SER A 68 5.35 15.27 -1.89
N LEU A 69 6.27 14.49 -1.30
CA LEU A 69 5.97 13.14 -0.83
C LEU A 69 4.92 13.12 0.28
N LYS A 70 4.96 14.08 1.20
CA LYS A 70 3.95 14.23 2.26
C LYS A 70 2.58 14.61 1.69
N ALA A 71 2.53 15.56 0.75
CA ALA A 71 1.30 15.95 0.09
C ALA A 71 0.68 14.77 -0.65
N PHE A 72 1.48 14.02 -1.40
CA PHE A 72 1.04 12.79 -2.07
C PHE A 72 0.49 11.76 -1.07
N ASP A 73 1.15 11.56 0.05
CA ASP A 73 0.71 10.62 1.10
C ASP A 73 -0.64 11.02 1.69
N ILE A 74 -0.87 12.30 1.93
CA ILE A 74 -2.14 12.82 2.43
C ILE A 74 -3.26 12.62 1.40
N MET A 75 -3.00 12.96 0.13
CA MET A 75 -3.98 12.84 -0.95
C MET A 75 -4.37 11.37 -1.21
N SER A 76 -3.39 10.47 -1.22
CA SER A 76 -3.63 9.05 -1.47
C SER A 76 -4.32 8.34 -0.32
N HIS A 77 -4.19 8.84 0.90
CA HIS A 77 -4.77 8.22 2.09
C HIS A 77 -6.29 8.15 2.02
N GLN A 78 -6.96 9.24 1.68
CA GLN A 78 -8.43 9.29 1.62
C GLN A 78 -8.98 8.33 0.58
N VAL A 79 -8.39 8.33 -0.63
CA VAL A 79 -8.79 7.41 -1.70
C VAL A 79 -8.57 5.95 -1.30
N ASN A 80 -7.46 5.67 -0.61
CA ASN A 80 -7.13 4.33 -0.17
C ASN A 80 -8.10 3.83 0.93
N GLU A 81 -8.47 4.66 1.89
CA GLU A 81 -9.46 4.30 2.93
C GLU A 81 -10.85 4.04 2.31
N GLU A 82 -11.26 4.83 1.34
CA GLU A 82 -12.51 4.60 0.60
C GLU A 82 -12.47 3.26 -0.15
N GLU A 83 -11.37 2.90 -0.80
CA GLU A 83 -11.23 1.59 -1.47
C GLU A 83 -11.18 0.44 -0.45
N LEU A 84 -10.41 0.58 0.63
CA LEU A 84 -10.35 -0.42 1.69
C LEU A 84 -11.72 -0.71 2.30
N SER A 85 -12.57 0.30 2.48
CA SER A 85 -13.90 0.14 3.06
C SER A 85 -14.83 -0.77 2.24
N LYS A 86 -14.53 -0.99 0.95
CA LYS A 86 -15.26 -1.89 0.04
C LYS A 86 -14.84 -3.36 0.15
N SER A 87 -13.86 -3.67 0.99
CA SER A 87 -13.37 -5.03 1.23
C SER A 87 -14.31 -5.80 2.17
N ASP A 88 -14.39 -7.11 2.01
CA ASP A 88 -15.10 -7.97 2.98
C ASP A 88 -14.34 -8.07 4.30
N TYR A 89 -13.01 -7.96 4.24
CA TYR A 89 -12.17 -7.91 5.42
C TYR A 89 -10.88 -7.11 5.17
N ILE A 90 -10.41 -6.40 6.22
CA ILE A 90 -9.18 -5.62 6.16
C ILE A 90 -8.24 -6.10 7.26
N ILE A 91 -7.05 -6.55 6.89
CA ILE A 91 -5.96 -6.81 7.82
C ILE A 91 -5.17 -5.51 8.00
N ARG A 92 -5.01 -5.03 9.23
CA ARG A 92 -4.32 -3.76 9.54
C ARG A 92 -3.11 -3.99 10.46
N PRO A 93 -1.94 -4.37 9.92
CA PRO A 93 -0.71 -4.45 10.70
C PRO A 93 -0.33 -3.07 11.24
N GLN A 94 -0.06 -2.99 12.53
CA GLN A 94 0.37 -1.76 13.19
C GLN A 94 1.87 -1.56 12.97
N ILE A 95 2.25 -0.72 11.99
CA ILE A 95 3.65 -0.44 11.69
C ILE A 95 4.16 0.66 12.62
N PRO A 96 5.28 0.44 13.36
CA PRO A 96 5.88 1.49 14.18
C PRO A 96 6.24 2.73 13.37
N GLY A 97 5.86 3.90 13.90
CA GLY A 97 6.02 5.18 13.19
C GLY A 97 7.46 5.63 12.91
N ASN A 98 8.45 4.96 13.50
CA ASN A 98 9.88 5.22 13.31
C ASN A 98 10.51 4.46 12.12
N ILE A 99 9.73 3.67 11.38
CA ILE A 99 10.23 2.92 10.22
C ILE A 99 10.02 3.75 8.96
N SER A 100 11.12 4.08 8.27
CA SER A 100 11.08 4.76 6.97
C SER A 100 10.66 3.81 5.84
N LEU A 101 10.00 4.34 4.81
CA LEU A 101 9.63 3.58 3.60
C LEU A 101 10.82 2.96 2.87
N LEU A 102 12.00 3.58 2.99
CA LEU A 102 13.23 3.13 2.33
C LEU A 102 14.16 2.35 3.26
N ASP A 103 13.74 2.05 4.49
CA ASP A 103 14.55 1.30 5.45
C ASP A 103 14.43 -0.22 5.22
N CYS A 104 15.22 -0.72 4.29
CA CYS A 104 15.29 -2.16 3.98
C CYS A 104 15.85 -3.01 5.15
N SER A 105 16.49 -2.41 6.15
CA SER A 105 17.04 -3.14 7.30
C SER A 105 15.95 -3.78 8.17
N LYS A 106 14.72 -3.26 8.10
CA LYS A 106 13.55 -3.74 8.86
C LYS A 106 12.69 -4.76 8.11
N THR A 107 13.08 -5.19 6.93
CA THR A 107 12.28 -6.10 6.09
C THR A 107 11.83 -7.35 6.83
N ASN A 108 12.75 -8.08 7.48
CA ASN A 108 12.43 -9.31 8.22
C ASN A 108 11.46 -9.05 9.39
N TYR A 109 11.61 -7.93 10.07
CA TYR A 109 10.67 -7.51 11.13
C TYR A 109 9.27 -7.25 10.56
N LEU A 110 9.15 -6.52 9.46
CA LEU A 110 7.87 -6.20 8.83
C LEU A 110 7.17 -7.44 8.27
N VAL A 111 7.90 -8.36 7.67
CA VAL A 111 7.37 -9.66 7.21
C VAL A 111 6.78 -10.45 8.39
N LYS A 112 7.53 -10.54 9.50
CA LYS A 112 7.06 -11.24 10.70
C LYS A 112 5.85 -10.56 11.34
N LEU A 113 5.81 -9.24 11.35
CA LEU A 113 4.67 -8.45 11.82
C LEU A 113 3.42 -8.77 10.99
N GLY A 114 3.50 -8.67 9.65
CA GLY A 114 2.38 -8.97 8.76
C GLY A 114 1.89 -10.42 8.89
N TYR A 115 2.81 -11.38 8.98
CA TYR A 115 2.48 -12.78 9.21
C TYR A 115 1.69 -12.98 10.50
N ASN A 116 2.16 -12.39 11.62
CA ASN A 116 1.51 -12.53 12.90
C ASN A 116 0.10 -11.91 12.92
N GLU A 117 -0.07 -10.75 12.29
CA GLU A 117 -1.39 -10.12 12.18
C GLU A 117 -2.36 -10.94 11.32
N ALA A 118 -1.90 -11.47 10.19
CA ALA A 118 -2.72 -12.35 9.35
C ALA A 118 -3.11 -13.64 10.10
N LYS A 119 -2.17 -14.23 10.87
CA LYS A 119 -2.43 -15.44 11.66
C LYS A 119 -3.51 -15.24 12.72
N LYS A 120 -3.61 -14.07 13.35
CA LYS A 120 -4.65 -13.77 14.35
C LYS A 120 -6.07 -13.86 13.81
N VAL A 121 -6.24 -13.64 12.51
CA VAL A 121 -7.55 -13.53 11.86
C VAL A 121 -7.80 -14.60 10.81
N ILE A 122 -6.92 -15.61 10.74
CA ILE A 122 -6.96 -16.62 9.68
C ILE A 122 -8.28 -17.41 9.62
N ASP A 123 -8.87 -17.72 10.78
CA ASP A 123 -10.12 -18.48 10.81
C ASP A 123 -11.28 -17.65 10.30
N LYS A 124 -11.32 -16.36 10.61
CA LYS A 124 -12.31 -15.42 10.04
C LYS A 124 -12.13 -15.25 8.53
N ILE A 125 -10.89 -15.24 8.05
CA ILE A 125 -10.61 -15.19 6.61
C ILE A 125 -11.14 -16.45 5.91
N LYS A 126 -10.95 -17.63 6.49
CA LYS A 126 -11.48 -18.89 5.95
C LYS A 126 -13.00 -18.89 5.90
N GLU A 127 -13.66 -18.38 6.94
CA GLU A 127 -15.14 -18.23 6.98
C GLU A 127 -15.65 -17.34 5.85
N ILE A 128 -14.99 -16.20 5.58
CA ILE A 128 -15.35 -15.29 4.50
C ILE A 128 -15.14 -15.95 3.12
N ALA A 129 -14.11 -16.78 2.99
CA ALA A 129 -13.72 -17.43 1.73
C ALA A 129 -14.53 -18.68 1.40
N SER A 130 -15.24 -19.26 2.39
CA SER A 130 -16.15 -20.38 2.20
C SER A 130 -17.49 -19.94 1.63
#